data_f9b6140429a615ed62e1ab685e666759
#
_entry.id   f9b6140429a615ed62e1ab685e666759
#
_cell.length_a   1.000
_cell.length_b   1.000
_cell.length_c   1.000
_cell.angle_alpha   90.00
_cell.angle_beta   90.00
_cell.angle_gamma   90.00
#
_symmetry.space_group_name_H-M   'P 1'
#
loop_
_entity.id
_entity.type
_entity.pdbx_description
1 polymer ?
#
loop_
_entity_poly.entity_id
_entity_poly.type
_entity_poly.pdbx_seq_one_letter_code
_entity_poly.pdbx_strand_id
1 'polypeptide(L)'
;MIEVPQHLYTRQADILHLETLIQELPDEAQVELHLTDGSRITGTVSIRPSVQVFRDSEGAQGFNAAVRIDDQQHPEHAHYIWMDRIAQVVHLGSA
;
A
#
# COMPACT_ATOMS: atom_id res chain seq x y z
N MET A 1 -12.24 -4.48 -7.65
CA MET A 1 -12.43 -4.99 -6.29
C MET A 1 -11.10 -5.49 -5.75
N ILE A 2 -10.72 -5.05 -4.57
CA ILE A 2 -9.45 -5.46 -3.96
C ILE A 2 -9.63 -6.86 -3.37
N GLU A 3 -8.66 -7.72 -3.64
CA GLU A 3 -8.66 -9.07 -3.08
C GLU A 3 -8.43 -9.02 -1.57
N VAL A 4 -8.86 -10.08 -0.87
CA VAL A 4 -8.57 -10.21 0.55
C VAL A 4 -7.07 -10.36 0.72
N PRO A 5 -6.43 -9.62 1.65
CA PRO A 5 -4.98 -9.72 1.83
C PRO A 5 -4.59 -11.11 2.34
N GLN A 6 -3.39 -11.54 1.95
CA GLN A 6 -2.85 -12.83 2.41
C GLN A 6 -2.52 -12.82 3.90
N HIS A 7 -2.17 -11.64 4.42
CA HIS A 7 -1.80 -11.49 5.81
C HIS A 7 -2.65 -10.43 6.48
N LEU A 8 -3.11 -10.74 7.67
CA LEU A 8 -3.79 -9.79 8.54
C LEU A 8 -2.96 -9.61 9.80
N TYR A 9 -2.73 -8.36 10.17
CA TYR A 9 -1.87 -8.03 11.28
C TYR A 9 -2.71 -7.67 12.50
N THR A 10 -2.32 -8.21 13.65
CA THR A 10 -3.00 -7.95 14.92
C THR A 10 -2.07 -7.32 15.94
N ARG A 11 -0.76 -7.43 15.73
CA ARG A 11 0.22 -6.86 16.64
C ARG A 11 0.30 -5.35 16.43
N GLN A 12 0.35 -4.62 17.51
CA GLN A 12 0.44 -3.16 17.45
C GLN A 12 1.68 -2.69 16.69
N ALA A 13 2.81 -3.38 16.87
CA ALA A 13 4.03 -3.02 16.16
C ALA A 13 3.87 -3.11 14.64
N ASP A 14 3.18 -4.13 14.16
CA ASP A 14 2.95 -4.31 12.73
C ASP A 14 1.98 -3.25 12.20
N ILE A 15 0.94 -2.93 12.97
CA ILE A 15 -0.02 -1.89 12.60
C ILE A 15 0.66 -0.54 12.53
N LEU A 16 1.55 -0.24 13.49
CA LEU A 16 2.32 1.00 13.46
C LEU A 16 3.24 1.06 12.25
N HIS A 17 3.80 -0.06 11.85
CA HIS A 17 4.62 -0.12 10.63
C HIS A 17 3.79 0.22 9.39
N LEU A 18 2.57 -0.32 9.30
CA LEU A 18 1.65 0.03 8.21
C LEU A 18 1.37 1.54 8.21
N GLU A 19 1.09 2.10 9.37
CA GLU A 19 0.79 3.53 9.48
C GLU A 19 2.00 4.39 9.11
N THR A 20 3.21 3.95 9.45
CA THR A 20 4.44 4.66 9.09
C THR A 20 4.60 4.70 7.57
N LEU A 21 4.35 3.57 6.89
CA LEU A 21 4.40 3.54 5.42
C LEU A 21 3.33 4.44 4.82
N ILE A 22 2.12 4.45 5.40
CA ILE A 22 1.03 5.29 4.90
C ILE A 22 1.42 6.77 4.93
N GLN A 23 2.17 7.20 5.94
CA GLN A 23 2.63 8.60 6.02
C GLN A 23 3.56 8.97 4.87
N GLU A 24 4.20 8.00 4.24
CA GLU A 24 5.05 8.24 3.08
C GLU A 24 4.28 8.27 1.76
N LEU A 25 2.96 8.07 1.81
CA LEU A 25 2.10 7.95 0.64
C LEU A 25 0.94 8.95 0.70
N PRO A 26 1.23 10.26 0.79
CA PRO A 26 0.17 11.25 0.78
C PRO A 26 -0.52 11.31 -0.58
N ASP A 27 -1.72 11.90 -0.60
CA ASP A 27 -2.49 12.08 -1.83
C ASP A 27 -1.63 12.73 -2.92
N GLU A 28 -1.69 12.17 -4.11
CA GLU A 28 -1.06 12.70 -5.31
C GLU A 28 0.48 12.70 -5.29
N ALA A 29 1.09 12.07 -4.29
CA ALA A 29 2.55 11.94 -4.27
C ALA A 29 3.04 11.09 -5.43
N GLN A 30 4.13 11.52 -6.06
CA GLN A 30 4.80 10.73 -7.10
C GLN A 30 5.87 9.89 -6.44
N VAL A 31 5.77 8.58 -6.62
CA VAL A 31 6.61 7.64 -5.90
C VAL A 31 7.07 6.49 -6.79
N GLU A 32 8.18 5.89 -6.40
CA GLU A 32 8.60 4.59 -6.88
C GLU A 32 8.52 3.63 -5.69
N LEU A 33 7.74 2.58 -5.83
CA LEU A 33 7.61 1.56 -4.80
C LEU A 33 8.51 0.38 -5.13
N HIS A 34 9.36 0.02 -4.19
CA HIS A 34 10.17 -1.19 -4.29
C HIS A 34 9.45 -2.28 -3.52
N LEU A 35 9.06 -3.33 -4.21
CA LEU A 35 8.27 -4.40 -3.62
C LEU A 35 9.16 -5.51 -3.07
N THR A 36 8.60 -6.30 -2.17
CA THR A 36 9.35 -7.37 -1.51
C THR A 36 9.82 -8.47 -2.46
N ASP A 37 9.20 -8.59 -3.64
CA ASP A 37 9.62 -9.56 -4.66
C ASP A 37 10.70 -9.00 -5.61
N GLY A 38 11.18 -7.78 -5.35
CA GLY A 38 12.19 -7.14 -6.18
C GLY A 38 11.65 -6.31 -7.33
N SER A 39 10.35 -6.32 -7.58
CA SER A 39 9.76 -5.50 -8.63
C SER A 39 9.61 -4.06 -8.17
N ARG A 40 9.38 -3.17 -9.14
CA ARG A 40 9.19 -1.73 -8.90
C ARG A 40 7.97 -1.25 -9.62
N ILE A 41 7.25 -0.34 -8.98
CA ILE A 41 6.08 0.32 -9.57
C ILE A 41 6.26 1.81 -9.36
N THR A 42 6.15 2.56 -10.45
CA THR A 42 6.31 4.02 -10.43
C THR A 42 4.99 4.66 -10.82
N GLY A 43 4.57 5.64 -10.06
CA GLY A 43 3.34 6.35 -10.37
C GLY A 43 2.91 7.33 -9.30
N THR A 44 1.64 7.68 -9.34
CA THR A 44 1.05 8.68 -8.45
C THR A 44 0.09 8.00 -7.48
N VAL A 45 0.21 8.35 -6.20
CA VAL A 45 -0.74 7.89 -5.19
C VAL A 45 -2.10 8.52 -5.49
N SER A 46 -3.08 7.68 -5.80
CA SER A 46 -4.41 8.16 -6.15
C SER A 46 -5.12 8.75 -4.94
N ILE A 47 -5.10 7.99 -3.85
CA ILE A 47 -5.68 8.40 -2.57
C ILE A 47 -4.79 7.83 -1.47
N ARG A 48 -4.53 8.63 -0.45
CA ARG A 48 -3.78 8.17 0.72
C ARG A 48 -4.44 6.92 1.29
N PRO A 49 -3.69 5.82 1.47
CA PRO A 49 -4.27 4.61 2.02
C PRO A 49 -4.62 4.76 3.50
N SER A 50 -5.50 3.91 3.99
CA SER A 50 -5.85 3.85 5.41
C SER A 50 -5.87 2.40 5.86
N VAL A 51 -5.55 2.19 7.14
CA VAL A 51 -5.61 0.87 7.73
C VAL A 51 -7.08 0.45 7.86
N GLN A 52 -7.38 -0.77 7.43
CA GLN A 52 -8.72 -1.31 7.45
C GLN A 52 -8.74 -2.66 8.15
N VAL A 53 -9.89 -3.02 8.70
CA VAL A 53 -10.08 -4.30 9.32
C VAL A 53 -10.65 -5.29 8.31
N PHE A 54 -10.13 -6.49 8.36
CA PHE A 54 -10.59 -7.60 7.51
C PHE A 54 -10.84 -8.83 8.39
N ARG A 55 -11.57 -9.80 7.85
CA ARG A 55 -11.76 -11.11 8.47
C ARG A 55 -11.21 -12.17 7.54
N ASP A 56 -10.52 -13.15 8.11
CA ASP A 56 -10.08 -14.31 7.34
C ASP A 56 -11.23 -15.32 7.18
N SER A 57 -10.93 -16.44 6.52
CA SER A 57 -11.93 -17.47 6.26
C SER A 57 -12.44 -18.14 7.54
N GLU A 58 -11.72 -18.01 8.64
CA GLU A 58 -12.10 -18.57 9.93
C GLU A 58 -12.78 -17.55 10.84
N GLY A 59 -13.00 -16.33 10.33
CA GLY A 59 -13.65 -15.26 11.08
C GLY A 59 -12.73 -14.45 11.98
N ALA A 60 -11.44 -14.74 12.00
CA ALA A 60 -10.49 -13.97 12.80
C ALA A 60 -10.27 -12.60 12.16
N GLN A 61 -10.22 -11.56 12.97
CA GLN A 61 -10.02 -10.19 12.51
C GLN A 61 -8.55 -9.81 12.53
N GLY A 62 -8.18 -8.94 11.60
CA GLY A 62 -6.86 -8.32 11.57
C GLY A 62 -6.87 -7.12 10.67
N PHE A 63 -5.73 -6.45 10.57
CA PHE A 63 -5.60 -5.19 9.86
C PHE A 63 -4.62 -5.31 8.70
N ASN A 64 -4.88 -4.56 7.65
CA ASN A 64 -3.95 -4.32 6.56
C ASN A 64 -4.39 -3.05 5.84
N ALA A 65 -3.63 -2.66 4.83
CA ALA A 65 -3.96 -1.51 4.01
C ALA A 65 -3.45 -1.75 2.60
N ALA A 66 -4.10 -1.15 1.62
CA ALA A 66 -3.67 -1.18 0.23
C ALA A 66 -3.58 0.24 -0.30
N VAL A 67 -2.62 0.47 -1.18
CA VAL A 67 -2.49 1.74 -1.88
C VAL A 67 -2.84 1.54 -3.35
N ARG A 68 -3.49 2.54 -3.93
CA ARG A 68 -3.73 2.59 -5.36
C ARG A 68 -2.70 3.55 -5.98
N ILE A 69 -1.95 3.03 -6.94
CA ILE A 69 -0.96 3.81 -7.70
C ILE A 69 -1.43 3.89 -9.14
N ASP A 70 -1.60 5.10 -9.65
CA ASP A 70 -1.87 5.31 -11.06
C ASP A 70 -0.52 5.29 -11.78
N ASP A 71 -0.38 4.40 -12.78
CA ASP A 71 0.88 4.16 -13.44
C ASP A 71 1.42 5.42 -14.10
N GLN A 72 2.73 5.65 -13.99
CA GLN A 72 3.35 6.87 -14.51
C GLN A 72 3.23 6.98 -16.02
N GLN A 73 3.39 5.88 -16.74
CA GLN A 73 3.37 5.86 -18.20
C GLN A 73 1.96 5.67 -18.76
N HIS A 74 1.11 4.98 -17.99
CA HIS A 74 -0.26 4.68 -18.39
C HIS A 74 -1.20 5.03 -17.23
N PRO A 75 -1.52 6.32 -17.05
CA PRO A 75 -2.31 6.76 -15.88
C PRO A 75 -3.68 6.11 -15.76
N GLU A 76 -4.21 5.57 -16.86
CA GLU A 76 -5.46 4.82 -16.84
C GLU A 76 -5.32 3.44 -16.20
N HIS A 77 -4.10 2.95 -15.98
CA HIS A 77 -3.85 1.70 -15.30
C HIS A 77 -3.59 1.96 -13.82
N ALA A 78 -4.39 1.33 -12.97
CA ALA A 78 -4.24 1.42 -11.53
C ALA A 78 -3.61 0.14 -10.98
N HIS A 79 -2.62 0.31 -10.11
CA HIS A 79 -2.03 -0.78 -9.37
C HIS A 79 -2.53 -0.74 -7.94
N TYR A 80 -3.04 -1.88 -7.45
CA TYR A 80 -3.48 -2.02 -6.07
C TYR A 80 -2.47 -2.89 -5.33
N ILE A 81 -1.83 -2.33 -4.33
CA ILE A 81 -0.68 -2.97 -3.68
C ILE A 81 -0.92 -3.00 -2.18
N TRP A 82 -0.85 -4.20 -1.60
CA TRP A 82 -0.91 -4.34 -0.15
C TRP A 82 0.34 -3.75 0.48
N MET A 83 0.16 -3.01 1.58
CA MET A 83 1.26 -2.27 2.21
C MET A 83 2.38 -3.17 2.68
N ASP A 84 2.05 -4.40 3.11
CA ASP A 84 3.07 -5.35 3.56
C ASP A 84 3.94 -5.90 2.42
N ARG A 85 3.59 -5.61 1.18
CA ARG A 85 4.42 -5.96 0.02
C ARG A 85 5.40 -4.85 -0.37
N ILE A 86 5.32 -3.71 0.28
CA ILE A 86 6.19 -2.58 -0.01
C ILE A 86 7.42 -2.63 0.89
N ALA A 87 8.60 -2.77 0.27
CA ALA A 87 9.86 -2.77 1.00
C ALA A 87 10.39 -1.34 1.21
N GLN A 88 10.17 -0.46 0.22
CA GLN A 88 10.68 0.89 0.29
C GLN A 88 9.84 1.83 -0.56
N VAL A 89 9.67 3.05 -0.10
CA VAL A 89 9.04 4.14 -0.86
C VAL A 89 10.10 5.17 -1.19
N VAL A 90 10.23 5.50 -2.49
CA VAL A 90 11.12 6.55 -2.95
C VAL A 90 10.27 7.68 -3.52
N HIS A 91 10.43 8.89 -3.00
CA HIS A 91 9.69 10.05 -3.49
C HIS A 91 10.42 10.62 -4.69
N LEU A 92 9.69 10.78 -5.81
CA LEU A 92 10.29 11.17 -7.09
C LEU A 92 10.21 12.66 -7.36
N GLY A 93 9.43 13.36 -6.59
CA GLY A 93 9.33 14.79 -6.78
C GLY A 93 8.46 15.41 -5.73
N SER A 94 8.71 16.68 -5.49
CA SER A 94 7.85 17.45 -4.61
C SER A 94 6.63 17.87 -5.40
N ALA A 95 5.51 17.51 -4.91
CA ALA A 95 4.28 18.07 -5.44
C ALA A 95 4.16 19.50 -4.94
#